data_a2abd8c3dfe7c247b60ca67824b45e0c
#
_entry.id   a2abd8c3dfe7c247b60ca67824b45e0c
#
_cell.length_a   1.000
_cell.length_b   1.000
_cell.length_c   1.000
_cell.angle_alpha   90.00
_cell.angle_beta   90.00
_cell.angle_gamma   90.00
#
_symmetry.space_group_name_H-M   'P 1'
#
loop_
_entity.id
_entity.type
_entity.pdbx_description
1 polymer ?
#
loop_
_entity_poly.entity_id
_entity_poly.type
_entity_poly.pdbx_seq_one_letter_code
_entity_poly.pdbx_strand_id
1 'polypeptide(L)'
;MPPLRRSLKSLASILAAVVLLLTLATPGLAGNEFKGRWTLRISVPEAPNSTIERTFFVTLDVSPRGESLHGRANVTDEAGKTVGAAWRQVGKELSVAYELPCQVGAPCASLILQGRVKGGGILIKKGTVIVMWDTKNDRNPSLYDTSNGTFRGDRIEE
;
A
#
# COMPACT_ATOMS: atom_id res chain seq x y z
N MET A 1 -61.85 -27.14 -17.73
CA MET A 1 -60.64 -27.02 -16.89
C MET A 1 -59.42 -26.89 -17.79
N PRO A 2 -58.72 -25.75 -17.83
CA PRO A 2 -57.52 -25.60 -18.64
C PRO A 2 -56.24 -25.99 -17.85
N PRO A 3 -55.23 -26.54 -18.49
CA PRO A 3 -54.10 -27.18 -17.82
C PRO A 3 -53.03 -26.21 -17.31
N LEU A 4 -52.62 -26.47 -16.08
CA LEU A 4 -51.56 -25.82 -15.30
C LEU A 4 -50.08 -26.04 -15.83
N ARG A 5 -49.89 -26.15 -17.14
CA ARG A 5 -48.52 -26.45 -17.71
C ARG A 5 -47.64 -25.24 -18.04
N ARG A 6 -48.08 -24.02 -17.84
CA ARG A 6 -47.29 -22.81 -18.19
C ARG A 6 -46.41 -22.23 -17.09
N SER A 7 -46.58 -22.64 -15.84
CA SER A 7 -45.89 -22.04 -14.70
C SER A 7 -44.46 -22.59 -14.44
N LEU A 8 -44.18 -23.85 -14.82
CA LEU A 8 -42.86 -24.48 -14.47
C LEU A 8 -41.70 -23.98 -15.30
N LYS A 9 -41.92 -23.59 -16.58
CA LYS A 9 -40.83 -23.08 -17.44
C LYS A 9 -40.36 -21.70 -17.04
N SER A 10 -41.25 -20.85 -16.49
CA SER A 10 -40.92 -19.52 -16.03
C SER A 10 -40.07 -19.53 -14.74
N LEU A 11 -40.37 -20.44 -13.80
CA LEU A 11 -39.63 -20.60 -12.56
C LEU A 11 -38.19 -21.09 -12.79
N ALA A 12 -37.99 -22.05 -13.71
CA ALA A 12 -36.69 -22.56 -14.06
C ALA A 12 -35.78 -21.49 -14.68
N SER A 13 -36.32 -20.60 -15.53
CA SER A 13 -35.58 -19.49 -16.13
C SER A 13 -35.18 -18.42 -15.14
N ILE A 14 -36.03 -18.12 -14.16
CA ILE A 14 -35.72 -17.13 -13.11
C ILE A 14 -34.62 -17.70 -12.17
N LEU A 15 -34.69 -18.98 -11.83
CA LEU A 15 -33.68 -19.62 -10.97
C LEU A 15 -32.30 -19.67 -11.65
N ALA A 16 -32.25 -19.96 -12.96
CA ALA A 16 -31.00 -19.96 -13.73
C ALA A 16 -30.38 -18.55 -13.83
N ALA A 17 -31.19 -17.50 -13.98
CA ALA A 17 -30.71 -16.13 -14.02
C ALA A 17 -30.15 -15.67 -12.66
N VAL A 18 -30.78 -16.05 -11.55
CA VAL A 18 -30.31 -15.71 -10.19
C VAL A 18 -29.01 -16.44 -9.87
N VAL A 19 -28.85 -17.71 -10.25
CA VAL A 19 -27.60 -18.45 -10.06
C VAL A 19 -26.47 -17.85 -10.91
N LEU A 20 -26.74 -17.42 -12.13
CA LEU A 20 -25.74 -16.76 -12.99
C LEU A 20 -25.30 -15.40 -12.45
N LEU A 21 -26.20 -14.62 -11.87
CA LEU A 21 -25.88 -13.33 -11.22
C LEU A 21 -25.07 -13.50 -9.94
N LEU A 22 -25.28 -14.57 -9.17
CA LEU A 22 -24.52 -14.87 -7.97
C LEU A 22 -23.08 -15.33 -8.28
N THR A 23 -22.85 -15.95 -9.43
CA THR A 23 -21.49 -16.36 -9.85
C THR A 23 -20.64 -15.21 -10.41
N LEU A 24 -21.26 -14.09 -10.84
CA LEU A 24 -20.55 -12.90 -11.32
C LEU A 24 -20.14 -11.95 -10.21
N ALA A 25 -20.58 -12.16 -8.98
CA ALA A 25 -20.29 -11.31 -7.83
C ALA A 25 -19.34 -11.96 -6.82
N THR A 26 -18.44 -12.85 -7.25
CA THR A 26 -17.26 -13.08 -6.43
C THR A 26 -16.38 -11.83 -6.57
N PRO A 27 -16.27 -10.96 -5.54
CA PRO A 27 -15.15 -10.08 -5.50
C PRO A 27 -13.95 -11.03 -5.55
N GLY A 28 -13.20 -11.01 -6.66
CA GLY A 28 -11.95 -11.73 -6.76
C GLY A 28 -11.23 -11.36 -5.48
N LEU A 29 -11.00 -12.33 -4.60
CA LEU A 29 -10.09 -12.19 -3.48
C LEU A 29 -8.79 -11.78 -4.13
N ALA A 30 -8.57 -10.47 -4.23
CA ALA A 30 -7.30 -9.92 -4.65
C ALA A 30 -6.32 -10.47 -3.64
N GLY A 31 -5.63 -11.54 -4.03
CA GLY A 31 -4.62 -12.17 -3.22
C GLY A 31 -3.66 -11.08 -2.78
N ASN A 32 -2.90 -11.33 -1.72
CA ASN A 32 -1.88 -10.39 -1.28
C ASN A 32 -0.81 -10.24 -2.38
N GLU A 33 -1.07 -9.30 -3.33
CA GLU A 33 -0.18 -9.00 -4.44
C GLU A 33 1.10 -8.30 -3.96
N PHE A 34 1.11 -7.81 -2.71
CA PHE A 34 2.22 -7.01 -2.17
C PHE A 34 3.24 -7.83 -1.36
N LYS A 35 3.09 -9.13 -1.24
CA LYS A 35 4.09 -9.99 -0.58
C LYS A 35 5.42 -10.02 -1.34
N GLY A 36 6.53 -10.29 -0.63
CA GLY A 36 7.87 -10.45 -1.18
C GLY A 36 8.73 -9.21 -1.01
N ARG A 37 9.83 -9.16 -1.74
CA ARG A 37 10.83 -8.10 -1.63
C ARG A 37 10.64 -7.05 -2.73
N TRP A 38 10.75 -5.78 -2.36
CA TRP A 38 10.54 -4.64 -3.25
C TRP A 38 11.72 -3.67 -3.18
N THR A 39 12.14 -3.14 -4.30
CA THR A 39 12.98 -1.94 -4.33
C THR A 39 12.08 -0.72 -4.48
N LEU A 40 12.16 0.23 -3.56
CA LEU A 40 11.43 1.49 -3.63
C LEU A 40 12.41 2.63 -3.90
N ARG A 41 12.12 3.44 -4.92
CA ARG A 41 12.77 4.73 -5.16
C ARG A 41 11.84 5.81 -4.62
N ILE A 42 12.32 6.57 -3.65
CA ILE A 42 11.57 7.58 -2.91
C ILE A 42 12.19 8.94 -3.14
N SER A 43 11.38 9.93 -3.52
CA SER A 43 11.77 11.33 -3.66
C SER A 43 10.94 12.18 -2.72
N VAL A 44 11.59 12.87 -1.79
CA VAL A 44 10.97 13.72 -0.76
C VAL A 44 11.77 15.01 -0.58
N PRO A 45 11.17 16.11 -0.09
CA PRO A 45 11.93 17.28 0.31
C PRO A 45 13.02 16.94 1.33
N GLU A 46 14.14 17.67 1.32
CA GLU A 46 15.24 17.45 2.27
C GLU A 46 14.92 17.88 3.70
N ALA A 47 14.04 18.85 3.84
CA ALA A 47 13.60 19.41 5.11
C ALA A 47 12.16 19.98 4.99
N PRO A 48 11.48 20.29 6.10
CA PRO A 48 10.21 21.00 6.07
C PRO A 48 10.32 22.27 5.20
N ASN A 49 9.34 22.45 4.30
CA ASN A 49 9.26 23.61 3.39
C ASN A 49 10.44 23.77 2.41
N SER A 50 11.31 22.76 2.26
CA SER A 50 12.38 22.77 1.27
C SER A 50 11.82 22.56 -0.15
N THR A 51 12.37 23.30 -1.12
CA THR A 51 12.15 23.07 -2.55
C THR A 51 13.16 22.08 -3.14
N ILE A 52 14.20 21.72 -2.38
CA ILE A 52 15.21 20.75 -2.77
C ILE A 52 14.70 19.35 -2.43
N GLU A 53 14.67 18.49 -3.42
CA GLU A 53 14.27 17.07 -3.25
C GLU A 53 15.49 16.19 -3.07
N ARG A 54 15.38 15.23 -2.14
CA ARG A 54 16.30 14.12 -1.97
C ARG A 54 15.66 12.83 -2.52
N THR A 55 16.39 12.12 -3.35
CA THR A 55 16.00 10.78 -3.82
C THR A 55 16.91 9.74 -3.18
N PHE A 56 16.31 8.67 -2.67
CA PHE A 56 17.01 7.54 -2.09
C PHE A 56 16.29 6.23 -2.40
N PHE A 57 16.98 5.11 -2.22
CA PHE A 57 16.45 3.78 -2.44
C PHE A 57 16.35 3.03 -1.12
N VAL A 58 15.31 2.22 -1.00
CA VAL A 58 15.17 1.28 0.11
C VAL A 58 14.68 -0.07 -0.41
N THR A 59 15.08 -1.13 0.27
CA THR A 59 14.48 -2.45 0.10
C THR A 59 13.41 -2.65 1.14
N LEU A 60 12.20 -2.98 0.70
CA LEU A 60 11.08 -3.31 1.57
C LEU A 60 10.83 -4.82 1.48
N ASP A 61 10.93 -5.51 2.61
CA ASP A 61 10.66 -6.94 2.73
C ASP A 61 9.32 -7.17 3.43
N VAL A 62 8.37 -7.72 2.69
CA VAL A 62 6.99 -7.97 3.13
C VAL A 62 6.75 -9.46 3.23
N SER A 63 6.72 -9.97 4.45
CA SER A 63 6.46 -11.37 4.77
C SER A 63 5.14 -11.50 5.54
N PRO A 64 3.98 -11.51 4.86
CA PRO A 64 2.70 -11.62 5.52
C PRO A 64 2.53 -13.02 6.11
N ARG A 65 1.83 -13.10 7.24
CA ARG A 65 1.40 -14.37 7.81
C ARG A 65 0.15 -14.84 7.05
N GLY A 66 0.32 -15.89 6.25
CA GLY A 66 -0.77 -16.43 5.42
C GLY A 66 -1.27 -15.42 4.39
N GLU A 67 -2.57 -15.26 4.28
CA GLU A 67 -3.24 -14.32 3.36
C GLU A 67 -3.55 -12.95 3.96
N SER A 68 -2.86 -12.57 5.04
CA SER A 68 -3.06 -11.26 5.68
C SER A 68 -2.84 -10.10 4.69
N LEU A 69 -3.75 -9.14 4.72
CA LEU A 69 -3.69 -7.90 3.93
C LEU A 69 -3.07 -6.73 4.71
N HIS A 70 -2.49 -6.99 5.86
CA HIS A 70 -1.77 -6.03 6.70
C HIS A 70 -0.73 -6.75 7.57
N GLY A 71 0.24 -6.02 8.09
CA GLY A 71 1.23 -6.57 9.00
C GLY A 71 2.45 -5.69 9.18
N ARG A 72 3.53 -6.32 9.61
CA ARG A 72 4.84 -5.71 9.72
C ARG A 72 5.69 -6.05 8.50
N ALA A 73 6.62 -5.18 8.18
CA ALA A 73 7.63 -5.34 7.16
C ALA A 73 8.95 -4.78 7.66
N ASN A 74 10.03 -5.06 6.95
CA ASN A 74 11.35 -4.49 7.19
C ASN A 74 11.71 -3.57 6.03
N VAL A 75 12.21 -2.37 6.34
CA VAL A 75 12.76 -1.43 5.36
C VAL A 75 14.25 -1.32 5.61
N THR A 76 15.05 -1.63 4.59
CA THR A 76 16.53 -1.53 4.65
C THR A 76 16.99 -0.45 3.69
N ASP A 77 17.77 0.51 4.16
CA ASP A 77 18.35 1.59 3.37
C ASP A 77 19.62 1.15 2.61
N GLU A 78 20.16 2.05 1.80
CA GLU A 78 21.39 1.80 1.01
C GLU A 78 22.64 1.57 1.88
N ALA A 79 22.62 2.03 3.13
CA ALA A 79 23.70 1.77 4.10
C ALA A 79 23.53 0.43 4.84
N GLY A 80 22.47 -0.34 4.55
CA GLY A 80 22.17 -1.61 5.19
C GLY A 80 21.46 -1.48 6.54
N LYS A 81 21.07 -0.28 6.94
CA LYS A 81 20.30 -0.07 8.19
C LYS A 81 18.85 -0.47 7.98
N THR A 82 18.36 -1.33 8.88
CA THR A 82 16.99 -1.85 8.83
C THR A 82 16.13 -1.22 9.92
N VAL A 83 14.91 -0.81 9.56
CA VAL A 83 13.86 -0.34 10.44
C VAL A 83 12.57 -1.10 10.20
N GLY A 84 11.74 -1.21 11.25
CA GLY A 84 10.41 -1.81 11.12
C GLY A 84 9.44 -0.89 10.39
N ALA A 85 8.54 -1.49 9.63
CA ALA A 85 7.44 -0.80 8.95
C ALA A 85 6.11 -1.49 9.25
N ALA A 86 5.03 -0.72 9.18
CA ALA A 86 3.67 -1.25 9.10
C ALA A 86 3.15 -1.14 7.67
N TRP A 87 2.43 -2.13 7.20
CA TRP A 87 1.84 -2.08 5.87
C TRP A 87 0.38 -2.57 5.90
N ARG A 88 -0.39 -2.11 4.91
CA ARG A 88 -1.77 -2.53 4.66
C ARG A 88 -2.04 -2.48 3.16
N GLN A 89 -2.77 -3.49 2.66
CA GLN A 89 -3.32 -3.52 1.31
C GLN A 89 -4.84 -3.60 1.35
N VAL A 90 -5.54 -2.84 0.52
CA VAL A 90 -6.98 -2.93 0.31
C VAL A 90 -7.22 -2.95 -1.19
N GLY A 91 -7.62 -4.11 -1.72
CA GLY A 91 -7.65 -4.33 -3.16
C GLY A 91 -6.25 -4.13 -3.75
N LYS A 92 -6.10 -3.18 -4.66
CA LYS A 92 -4.80 -2.81 -5.25
C LYS A 92 -4.12 -1.62 -4.56
N GLU A 93 -4.78 -0.98 -3.61
CA GLU A 93 -4.24 0.17 -2.88
C GLU A 93 -3.37 -0.31 -1.72
N LEU A 94 -2.16 0.26 -1.63
CA LEU A 94 -1.15 -0.05 -0.64
C LEU A 94 -0.87 1.16 0.21
N SER A 95 -0.69 0.94 1.52
CA SER A 95 -0.10 1.91 2.44
C SER A 95 1.04 1.26 3.20
N VAL A 96 2.16 1.97 3.32
CA VAL A 96 3.32 1.57 4.13
C VAL A 96 3.72 2.75 4.99
N ALA A 97 3.96 2.51 6.28
CA ALA A 97 4.41 3.55 7.22
C ALA A 97 5.68 3.08 7.93
N TYR A 98 6.71 3.93 7.98
CA TYR A 98 7.95 3.68 8.72
C TYR A 98 8.65 4.99 9.09
N GLU A 99 9.55 4.91 10.09
CA GLU A 99 10.34 6.03 10.55
C GLU A 99 11.70 6.07 9.84
N LEU A 100 12.07 7.23 9.32
CA LEU A 100 13.44 7.44 8.86
C LEU A 100 14.37 7.53 10.07
N PRO A 101 15.57 6.95 9.97
CA PRO A 101 16.59 7.15 10.99
C PRO A 101 16.90 8.64 11.15
N CYS A 102 16.78 9.15 12.38
CA CYS A 102 17.13 10.52 12.67
C CYS A 102 18.59 10.78 12.33
N GLN A 103 18.86 11.88 11.62
CA GLN A 103 20.19 12.35 11.31
C GLN A 103 20.59 13.47 12.27
N VAL A 104 21.86 13.55 12.64
CA VAL A 104 22.35 14.62 13.50
C VAL A 104 22.15 15.97 12.80
N GLY A 105 21.47 16.89 13.47
CA GLY A 105 21.20 18.24 12.94
C GLY A 105 20.00 18.36 12.01
N ALA A 106 19.25 17.27 11.77
CA ALA A 106 18.00 17.30 11.03
C ALA A 106 16.83 16.77 11.87
N PRO A 107 15.59 17.27 11.65
CA PRO A 107 14.43 16.72 12.32
C PRO A 107 14.20 15.26 11.92
N CYS A 108 13.78 14.43 12.86
CA CYS A 108 13.33 13.08 12.57
C CYS A 108 12.08 13.13 11.67
N ALA A 109 11.88 12.12 10.85
CA ALA A 109 10.74 12.07 9.96
C ALA A 109 10.11 10.66 9.93
N SER A 110 8.79 10.64 9.83
CA SER A 110 8.03 9.42 9.50
C SER A 110 7.50 9.54 8.09
N LEU A 111 7.55 8.44 7.34
CA LEU A 111 7.03 8.37 5.98
C LEU A 111 5.76 7.53 5.93
N ILE A 112 4.76 8.02 5.23
CA ILE A 112 3.56 7.27 4.86
C ILE A 112 3.53 7.21 3.33
N LEU A 113 3.75 6.03 2.78
CA LEU A 113 3.70 5.76 1.34
C LEU A 113 2.32 5.23 0.98
N GLN A 114 1.71 5.80 -0.05
CA GLN A 114 0.43 5.36 -0.59
C GLN A 114 0.56 5.16 -2.09
N GLY A 115 0.20 3.99 -2.58
CA GLY A 115 0.36 3.65 -3.98
C GLY A 115 -0.53 2.51 -4.41
N ARG A 116 -0.56 2.28 -5.72
CA ARG A 116 -1.36 1.21 -6.32
C ARG A 116 -0.47 0.17 -6.97
N VAL A 117 -0.62 -1.08 -6.52
CA VAL A 117 0.06 -2.23 -7.11
C VAL A 117 -0.54 -2.55 -8.48
N LYS A 118 0.32 -2.78 -9.46
CA LYS A 118 -0.03 -3.04 -10.87
C LYS A 118 0.76 -4.22 -11.42
N GLY A 119 0.40 -4.66 -12.62
CA GLY A 119 1.15 -5.69 -13.35
C GLY A 119 1.17 -7.04 -12.67
N GLY A 120 0.05 -7.46 -12.03
CA GLY A 120 0.01 -8.74 -11.32
C GLY A 120 0.83 -8.76 -10.03
N GLY A 121 1.05 -7.60 -9.41
CA GLY A 121 1.78 -7.54 -8.13
C GLY A 121 3.28 -7.27 -8.26
N ILE A 122 3.76 -6.76 -9.39
CA ILE A 122 5.20 -6.55 -9.61
C ILE A 122 5.63 -5.08 -9.66
N LEU A 123 4.70 -4.13 -9.72
CA LEU A 123 5.03 -2.74 -9.98
C LEU A 123 4.14 -1.75 -9.23
N ILE A 124 4.74 -0.66 -8.72
CA ILE A 124 4.06 0.56 -8.27
C ILE A 124 4.61 1.72 -9.14
N LYS A 125 3.84 2.13 -10.17
CA LYS A 125 4.33 3.14 -11.15
C LYS A 125 4.49 4.53 -10.57
N LYS A 126 3.56 4.94 -9.72
CA LYS A 126 3.54 6.26 -9.08
C LYS A 126 2.76 6.15 -7.78
N GLY A 127 3.41 6.49 -6.68
CA GLY A 127 2.79 6.61 -5.38
C GLY A 127 3.08 7.98 -4.78
N THR A 128 2.33 8.34 -3.77
CA THR A 128 2.50 9.56 -2.97
C THR A 128 3.20 9.21 -1.67
N VAL A 129 4.08 10.07 -1.21
CA VAL A 129 4.71 10.01 0.10
C VAL A 129 4.25 11.22 0.90
N ILE A 130 3.75 10.98 2.11
CA ILE A 130 3.53 12.01 3.10
C ILE A 130 4.71 11.90 4.08
N VAL A 131 5.46 12.98 4.22
CA VAL A 131 6.56 13.09 5.18
C VAL A 131 6.02 13.87 6.37
N MET A 132 6.12 13.29 7.56
CA MET A 132 5.78 13.94 8.83
C MET A 132 7.09 14.26 9.55
N TRP A 133 7.49 15.53 9.57
CA TRP A 133 8.68 16.01 10.23
C TRP A 133 8.41 16.26 11.70
N ASP A 134 9.24 15.71 12.57
CA ASP A 134 9.20 15.98 14.00
C ASP A 134 9.91 17.33 14.28
N THR A 135 9.14 18.41 14.25
CA THR A 135 9.63 19.78 14.47
C THR A 135 9.36 20.28 15.88
N LYS A 136 9.04 19.34 16.82
CA LYS A 136 8.82 19.69 18.24
C LYS A 136 9.99 20.49 18.80
N ASN A 137 9.63 21.41 19.68
CA ASN A 137 10.58 22.19 20.47
C ASN A 137 10.02 22.36 21.89
N ASP A 138 10.81 22.97 22.79
CA ASP A 138 10.42 23.15 24.20
C ASP A 138 9.12 23.95 24.37
N ARG A 139 8.74 24.78 23.39
CA ARG A 139 7.51 25.59 23.42
C ARG A 139 6.30 24.84 22.83
N ASN A 140 6.55 23.91 21.90
CA ASN A 140 5.50 23.13 21.25
C ASN A 140 5.94 21.67 21.04
N PRO A 141 5.72 20.79 22.04
CA PRO A 141 6.17 19.39 21.98
C PRO A 141 5.35 18.50 21.03
N SER A 142 4.28 19.03 20.45
CA SER A 142 3.41 18.27 19.51
C SER A 142 3.44 18.85 18.10
N LEU A 143 4.46 19.62 17.75
CA LEU A 143 4.55 20.24 16.45
C LEU A 143 5.09 19.25 15.41
N TYR A 144 4.35 19.08 14.34
CA TYR A 144 4.73 18.33 13.15
C TYR A 144 4.48 19.17 11.91
N ASP A 145 5.49 19.24 11.04
CA ASP A 145 5.30 19.76 9.68
C ASP A 145 5.10 18.60 8.72
N THR A 146 4.35 18.83 7.66
CA THR A 146 4.10 17.81 6.63
C THR A 146 4.62 18.30 5.28
N SER A 147 5.17 17.37 4.51
CA SER A 147 5.58 17.60 3.13
C SER A 147 5.12 16.43 2.28
N ASN A 148 5.00 16.67 0.98
CA ASN A 148 4.63 15.65 0.03
C ASN A 148 5.83 15.24 -0.83
N GLY A 149 5.89 13.97 -1.16
CA GLY A 149 6.86 13.40 -2.07
C GLY A 149 6.23 12.36 -2.99
N THR A 150 7.06 11.66 -3.73
CA THR A 150 6.62 10.59 -4.62
C THR A 150 7.48 9.34 -4.43
N PHE A 151 6.94 8.18 -4.82
CA PHE A 151 7.73 6.97 -4.90
C PHE A 151 7.31 6.08 -6.07
N ARG A 152 8.22 5.17 -6.43
CA ARG A 152 7.98 4.03 -7.33
C ARG A 152 8.49 2.77 -6.66
N GLY A 153 7.96 1.63 -7.05
CA GLY A 153 8.38 0.35 -6.50
C GLY A 153 8.39 -0.73 -7.58
N ASP A 154 9.44 -1.53 -7.57
CA ASP A 154 9.61 -2.70 -8.42
C ASP A 154 9.83 -3.91 -7.50
N ARG A 155 9.09 -4.99 -7.76
CA ARG A 155 9.27 -6.23 -7.03
C ARG A 155 10.56 -6.92 -7.50
N ILE A 156 11.37 -7.35 -6.54
CA ILE A 156 12.55 -8.15 -6.81
C ILE A 156 12.07 -9.60 -7.02
N GLU A 157 12.32 -10.14 -8.21
CA GLU A 157 12.13 -11.58 -8.48
C GLU A 157 13.28 -12.34 -7.81
N GLU A 158 12.96 -13.37 -7.03
CA GLU A 158 13.92 -14.30 -6.43
C GLU A 158 14.20 -15.47 -7.36
#